data_456943c6e92bffde9df6c0d83ab65c1e
#
_entry.id   456943c6e92bffde9df6c0d83ab65c1e
#
_cell.length_a   1.000
_cell.length_b   1.000
_cell.length_c   1.000
_cell.angle_alpha   90.00
_cell.angle_beta   90.00
_cell.angle_gamma   90.00
#
_symmetry.space_group_name_H-M   'P 1'
#
loop_
_entity.id
_entity.type
_entity.pdbx_description
1 polymer ?
#
loop_
_entity_poly.entity_id
_entity_poly.type
_entity_poly.pdbx_seq_one_letter_code
_entity_poly.pdbx_strand_id
1 'polypeptide(L)'
;DVAASAPRIIENFLDMSHFGFVHEGWLGSRDATAIATYQVDKTETGIIATGCKAVQPQSNLHSTQAAEVEYTYEVTAPYSAVLTKIPEEGTSKQGWREQIGLFICPITPETSRVWFRLAVADFESTDDQLQNFQHTIFVQDQPVLESQLPKALPLDPRAEMHSAADRMSSAYRRFLKAQAITFGVC
;
A
#
# COMPACT_ATOMS: atom_id res chain seq x y z
N ASP A 1 -7.36 -11.00 10.76
CA ASP A 1 -6.26 -11.94 10.54
C ASP A 1 -6.22 -12.35 9.07
N VAL A 2 -5.02 -12.53 8.54
CA VAL A 2 -4.76 -12.84 7.12
C VAL A 2 -3.80 -14.03 7.05
N ALA A 3 -4.08 -15.02 6.19
CA ALA A 3 -3.21 -16.18 5.96
C ALA A 3 -2.09 -15.85 4.96
N ALA A 4 -1.31 -14.82 5.29
CA ALA A 4 -0.14 -14.37 4.55
C ALA A 4 0.93 -13.86 5.52
N SER A 5 2.21 -13.90 5.10
CA SER A 5 3.30 -13.35 5.91
C SER A 5 3.20 -11.83 6.03
N ALA A 6 3.70 -11.27 7.13
CA ALA A 6 3.72 -9.82 7.33
C ALA A 6 4.44 -9.07 6.19
N PRO A 7 5.60 -9.53 5.69
CA PRO A 7 6.25 -8.90 4.53
C PRO A 7 5.42 -8.91 3.25
N ARG A 8 4.64 -9.96 2.98
CA ARG A 8 3.74 -10.00 1.81
C ARG A 8 2.66 -8.93 1.89
N ILE A 9 2.10 -8.72 3.09
CA ILE A 9 1.05 -7.71 3.30
C ILE A 9 1.62 -6.29 3.15
N ILE A 10 2.82 -6.04 3.66
CA ILE A 10 3.50 -4.75 3.44
C ILE A 10 3.79 -4.56 1.95
N GLU A 11 4.32 -5.57 1.25
CA GLU A 11 4.61 -5.47 -0.19
C GLU A 11 3.36 -5.16 -1.00
N ASN A 12 2.23 -5.80 -0.72
CA ASN A 12 0.95 -5.50 -1.37
C ASN A 12 0.53 -4.04 -1.12
N PHE A 13 0.66 -3.53 0.11
CA PHE A 13 0.34 -2.14 0.42
C PHE A 13 1.22 -1.13 -0.33
N LEU A 14 2.45 -1.49 -0.68
CA LEU A 14 3.39 -0.64 -1.41
C LEU A 14 3.22 -0.70 -2.93
N ASP A 15 2.44 -1.65 -3.43
CA ASP A 15 2.19 -1.83 -4.86
C ASP A 15 0.98 -1.02 -5.32
N MET A 16 1.14 -0.26 -6.41
CA MET A 16 0.05 0.45 -7.07
C MET A 16 -0.45 -0.27 -8.32
N SER A 17 0.33 -1.21 -8.86
CA SER A 17 0.01 -1.86 -10.13
C SER A 17 -1.23 -2.74 -10.06
N HIS A 18 -1.59 -3.24 -8.89
CA HIS A 18 -2.79 -4.04 -8.69
C HIS A 18 -4.09 -3.21 -8.65
N PHE A 19 -4.01 -1.89 -8.47
CA PHE A 19 -5.19 -1.02 -8.29
C PHE A 19 -6.24 -1.19 -9.39
N GLY A 20 -5.82 -1.19 -10.66
CA GLY A 20 -6.73 -1.34 -11.78
C GLY A 20 -7.35 -2.74 -11.94
N PHE A 21 -6.87 -3.73 -11.19
CA PHE A 21 -7.31 -5.13 -11.26
C PHE A 21 -8.04 -5.57 -10.00
N VAL A 22 -7.45 -5.35 -8.83
CA VAL A 22 -7.99 -5.76 -7.54
C VAL A 22 -9.02 -4.76 -7.03
N HIS A 23 -8.76 -3.47 -7.23
CA HIS A 23 -9.59 -2.36 -6.75
C HIS A 23 -10.29 -1.62 -7.91
N GLU A 24 -10.64 -2.34 -8.97
CA GLU A 24 -11.33 -1.75 -10.13
C GLU A 24 -12.61 -1.04 -9.71
N GLY A 25 -12.79 0.19 -10.21
CA GLY A 25 -13.92 1.05 -9.84
C GLY A 25 -13.76 1.81 -8.52
N TRP A 26 -12.73 1.49 -7.73
CA TRP A 26 -12.38 2.16 -6.47
C TRP A 26 -11.06 2.92 -6.63
N LEU A 27 -9.94 2.25 -6.38
CA LEU A 27 -8.60 2.85 -6.43
C LEU A 27 -7.96 2.82 -7.81
N GLY A 28 -8.57 2.16 -8.79
CA GLY A 28 -8.04 2.05 -10.13
C GLY A 28 -9.09 1.67 -11.18
N SER A 29 -8.66 1.75 -12.45
CA SER A 29 -9.45 1.35 -13.62
C SER A 29 -8.59 0.51 -14.55
N ARG A 30 -9.19 -0.49 -15.20
CA ARG A 30 -8.53 -1.31 -16.24
C ARG A 30 -8.09 -0.50 -17.46
N ASP A 31 -8.73 0.66 -17.67
CA ASP A 31 -8.38 1.56 -18.77
C ASP A 31 -7.17 2.44 -18.45
N ALA A 32 -6.70 2.46 -17.18
CA ALA A 32 -5.60 3.29 -16.68
C ALA A 32 -4.69 2.50 -15.72
N THR A 33 -4.08 1.42 -16.22
CA THR A 33 -3.22 0.52 -15.41
C THR A 33 -1.74 0.89 -15.41
N ALA A 34 -1.32 1.83 -16.27
CA ALA A 34 0.07 2.23 -16.35
C ALA A 34 0.47 3.08 -15.15
N ILE A 35 1.50 2.65 -14.42
CA ILE A 35 2.08 3.39 -13.31
C ILE A 35 3.25 4.23 -13.83
N ALA A 36 3.16 5.56 -13.63
CA ALA A 36 4.24 6.48 -13.96
C ALA A 36 5.50 6.18 -13.14
N THR A 37 6.65 6.57 -13.68
CA THR A 37 7.91 6.41 -12.94
C THR A 37 7.91 7.28 -11.69
N TYR A 38 8.23 6.70 -10.54
CA TYR A 38 8.34 7.36 -9.26
C TYR A 38 9.74 7.14 -8.65
N GLN A 39 10.09 7.88 -7.60
CA GLN A 39 11.39 7.80 -6.94
C GLN A 39 11.31 6.95 -5.68
N VAL A 40 12.42 6.27 -5.35
CA VAL A 40 12.56 5.52 -4.10
C VAL A 40 13.93 5.81 -3.50
N ASP A 41 13.91 6.33 -2.28
CA ASP A 41 15.09 6.73 -1.52
C ASP A 41 15.17 6.01 -0.17
N LYS A 42 16.38 5.98 0.41
CA LYS A 42 16.57 5.54 1.78
C LYS A 42 16.33 6.71 2.73
N THR A 43 15.68 6.41 3.86
CA THR A 43 15.58 7.31 5.00
C THR A 43 16.50 6.86 6.12
N GLU A 44 16.55 7.59 7.22
CA GLU A 44 17.31 7.20 8.41
C GLU A 44 16.82 5.86 8.98
N THR A 45 15.52 5.61 8.95
CA THR A 45 14.88 4.43 9.57
C THR A 45 14.39 3.38 8.57
N GLY A 46 14.30 3.72 7.28
CA GLY A 46 13.69 2.83 6.30
C GLY A 46 13.86 3.27 4.85
N ILE A 47 12.77 3.27 4.11
CA ILE A 47 12.70 3.68 2.70
C ILE A 47 11.44 4.51 2.43
N ILE A 48 11.52 5.40 1.45
CA ILE A 48 10.42 6.25 1.03
C ILE A 48 10.27 6.23 -0.50
N ALA A 49 9.03 6.15 -0.98
CA ALA A 49 8.69 6.39 -2.39
C ALA A 49 7.91 7.70 -2.51
N THR A 50 8.29 8.54 -3.49
CA THR A 50 7.68 9.84 -3.75
C THR A 50 7.31 10.00 -5.22
N GLY A 51 6.33 10.88 -5.51
CA GLY A 51 5.80 11.07 -6.86
C GLY A 51 5.00 9.87 -7.36
N CYS A 52 4.45 9.08 -6.45
CA CYS A 52 3.62 7.92 -6.78
C CYS A 52 2.24 8.41 -7.22
N LYS A 53 1.83 8.13 -8.47
CA LYS A 53 0.58 8.62 -9.03
C LYS A 53 -0.29 7.49 -9.55
N ALA A 54 -1.59 7.60 -9.28
CA ALA A 54 -2.60 6.68 -9.79
C ALA A 54 -3.89 7.44 -10.13
N VAL A 55 -4.57 7.03 -11.20
CA VAL A 55 -5.91 7.53 -11.53
C VAL A 55 -6.94 6.70 -10.77
N GLN A 56 -7.68 7.36 -9.90
CA GLN A 56 -8.68 6.71 -9.03
C GLN A 56 -10.10 7.14 -9.41
N PRO A 57 -10.97 6.18 -9.76
CA PRO A 57 -12.39 6.45 -9.95
C PRO A 57 -13.05 7.04 -8.69
N GLN A 58 -12.66 6.52 -7.52
CA GLN A 58 -13.17 6.95 -6.22
C GLN A 58 -12.03 7.25 -5.25
N SER A 59 -11.54 8.47 -5.28
CA SER A 59 -10.40 8.89 -4.45
C SER A 59 -10.74 9.09 -2.96
N ASN A 60 -12.03 9.20 -2.61
CA ASN A 60 -12.57 9.28 -1.24
C ASN A 60 -14.07 8.96 -1.23
N LEU A 61 -14.72 8.92 -0.05
CA LEU A 61 -16.15 8.62 0.11
C LEU A 61 -17.09 9.56 -0.67
N HIS A 62 -16.68 10.80 -0.94
CA HIS A 62 -17.49 11.84 -1.58
C HIS A 62 -17.12 12.08 -3.05
N SER A 63 -16.19 11.29 -3.61
CA SER A 63 -15.75 11.45 -4.99
C SER A 63 -16.88 11.14 -5.97
N THR A 64 -17.11 12.07 -6.91
CA THR A 64 -18.10 11.92 -7.99
C THR A 64 -17.43 11.80 -9.36
N GLN A 65 -16.13 11.99 -9.43
CA GLN A 65 -15.32 11.93 -10.65
C GLN A 65 -13.96 11.30 -10.37
N ALA A 66 -13.39 10.65 -11.39
CA ALA A 66 -12.03 10.15 -11.32
C ALA A 66 -11.02 11.29 -11.20
N ALA A 67 -9.98 11.09 -10.40
CA ALA A 67 -8.91 12.04 -10.21
C ALA A 67 -7.54 11.34 -10.21
N GLU A 68 -6.50 12.04 -10.69
CA GLU A 68 -5.12 11.61 -10.45
C GLU A 68 -4.76 11.95 -9.00
N VAL A 69 -4.37 10.95 -8.25
CA VAL A 69 -3.98 11.08 -6.85
C VAL A 69 -2.50 10.82 -6.72
N GLU A 70 -1.81 11.71 -6.01
CA GLU A 70 -0.39 11.55 -5.69
C GLU A 70 -0.23 11.01 -4.27
N TYR A 71 0.70 10.05 -4.13
CA TYR A 71 1.03 9.39 -2.88
C TYR A 71 2.52 9.47 -2.55
N THR A 72 2.79 9.42 -1.26
CA THR A 72 4.09 9.04 -0.71
C THR A 72 3.90 7.77 0.10
N TYR A 73 4.75 6.78 -0.11
CA TYR A 73 4.79 5.55 0.70
C TYR A 73 6.08 5.53 1.51
N GLU A 74 5.99 5.26 2.79
CA GLU A 74 7.14 5.15 3.67
C GLU A 74 7.09 3.84 4.45
N VAL A 75 8.18 3.09 4.44
CA VAL A 75 8.41 1.95 5.34
C VAL A 75 9.24 2.45 6.50
N THR A 76 8.65 2.50 7.67
CA THR A 76 9.27 3.02 8.90
C THR A 76 9.88 1.93 9.78
N ALA A 77 9.45 0.68 9.57
CA ALA A 77 9.95 -0.52 10.24
C ALA A 77 9.62 -1.75 9.36
N PRO A 78 10.23 -2.93 9.59
CA PRO A 78 10.03 -4.11 8.74
C PRO A 78 8.57 -4.47 8.46
N TYR A 79 7.68 -4.28 9.43
CA TYR A 79 6.25 -4.63 9.32
C TYR A 79 5.32 -3.44 9.54
N SER A 80 5.81 -2.23 9.22
CA SER A 80 5.02 -0.99 9.32
C SER A 80 5.28 -0.10 8.13
N ALA A 81 4.22 0.40 7.54
CA ALA A 81 4.27 1.33 6.42
C ALA A 81 3.23 2.44 6.59
N VAL A 82 3.51 3.59 6.01
CA VAL A 82 2.61 4.74 5.99
C VAL A 82 2.43 5.19 4.55
N LEU A 83 1.19 5.31 4.12
CA LEU A 83 0.80 5.99 2.91
C LEU A 83 0.38 7.42 3.28
N THR A 84 0.92 8.41 2.59
CA THR A 84 0.47 9.79 2.68
C THR A 84 -0.13 10.19 1.33
N LYS A 85 -1.38 10.62 1.34
CA LYS A 85 -2.06 11.16 0.17
C LYS A 85 -1.83 12.66 0.11
N ILE A 86 -1.35 13.13 -1.05
CA ILE A 86 -1.08 14.54 -1.30
C ILE A 86 -2.33 15.17 -1.92
N PRO A 87 -2.95 16.17 -1.29
CA PRO A 87 -4.12 16.83 -1.87
C PRO A 87 -3.74 17.65 -3.10
N GLU A 88 -4.65 17.70 -4.07
CA GLU A 88 -4.49 18.55 -5.25
C GLU A 88 -4.45 20.03 -4.85
N GLU A 89 -3.62 20.82 -5.58
CA GLU A 89 -3.58 22.27 -5.42
C GLU A 89 -4.94 22.90 -5.73
N GLY A 90 -5.35 23.89 -4.93
CA GLY A 90 -6.59 24.62 -5.11
C GLY A 90 -7.85 23.92 -4.58
N THR A 91 -7.72 22.73 -3.97
CA THR A 91 -8.84 22.07 -3.30
C THR A 91 -9.07 22.61 -1.88
N SER A 92 -10.27 22.38 -1.31
CA SER A 92 -10.58 22.73 0.09
C SER A 92 -9.69 21.98 1.10
N LYS A 93 -9.04 20.90 0.67
CA LYS A 93 -8.12 20.10 1.48
C LYS A 93 -6.65 20.52 1.34
N GLN A 94 -6.35 21.58 0.57
CA GLN A 94 -4.99 22.08 0.43
C GLN A 94 -4.37 22.39 1.79
N GLY A 95 -3.18 21.83 2.04
CA GLY A 95 -2.49 21.93 3.33
C GLY A 95 -2.78 20.79 4.30
N TRP A 96 -3.80 19.95 4.05
CA TRP A 96 -4.04 18.73 4.80
C TRP A 96 -3.35 17.54 4.13
N ARG A 97 -2.80 16.64 4.95
CA ARG A 97 -2.25 15.38 4.47
C ARG A 97 -3.04 14.24 5.09
N GLU A 98 -3.67 13.44 4.23
CA GLU A 98 -4.33 12.22 4.70
C GLU A 98 -3.28 11.12 4.82
N GLN A 99 -3.33 10.36 5.91
CA GLN A 99 -2.39 9.28 6.15
C GLN A 99 -3.12 7.99 6.50
N ILE A 100 -2.62 6.89 5.96
CA ILE A 100 -3.01 5.54 6.31
C ILE A 100 -1.77 4.82 6.83
N GLY A 101 -1.74 4.56 8.13
CA GLY A 101 -0.71 3.72 8.75
C GLY A 101 -1.14 2.26 8.72
N LEU A 102 -0.25 1.39 8.24
CA LEU A 102 -0.40 -0.05 8.24
C LEU A 102 0.60 -0.66 9.22
N PHE A 103 0.11 -1.41 10.18
CA PHE A 103 0.89 -2.09 11.20
C PHE A 103 0.55 -3.57 11.20
N ILE A 104 1.55 -4.43 11.03
CA ILE A 104 1.37 -5.87 10.94
C ILE A 104 2.01 -6.55 12.13
N CYS A 105 1.20 -7.33 12.85
CA CYS A 105 1.68 -8.23 13.88
C CYS A 105 1.79 -9.64 13.28
N PRO A 106 2.99 -10.16 13.00
CA PRO A 106 3.14 -11.53 12.53
C PRO A 106 2.79 -12.50 13.67
N ILE A 107 1.87 -13.43 13.41
CA ILE A 107 1.46 -14.48 14.35
C ILE A 107 2.30 -15.72 14.14
N THR A 108 2.46 -16.12 12.86
CA THR A 108 3.35 -17.18 12.40
C THR A 108 4.13 -16.67 11.17
N PRO A 109 5.09 -17.43 10.62
CA PRO A 109 5.73 -17.02 9.37
C PRO A 109 4.78 -16.82 8.20
N GLU A 110 3.58 -17.37 8.25
CA GLU A 110 2.60 -17.38 7.15
C GLU A 110 1.22 -16.82 7.52
N THR A 111 1.06 -16.31 8.75
CA THR A 111 -0.19 -15.68 9.21
C THR A 111 0.09 -14.41 9.99
N SER A 112 -0.73 -13.41 9.80
CA SER A 112 -0.54 -12.09 10.40
C SER A 112 -1.84 -11.45 10.83
N ARG A 113 -1.76 -10.56 11.81
CA ARG A 113 -2.84 -9.65 12.19
C ARG A 113 -2.54 -8.25 11.67
N VAL A 114 -3.53 -7.66 11.04
CA VAL A 114 -3.42 -6.36 10.37
C VAL A 114 -4.15 -5.29 11.15
N TRP A 115 -3.51 -4.13 11.30
CA TRP A 115 -4.05 -2.95 11.93
C TRP A 115 -3.89 -1.76 11.01
N PHE A 116 -4.98 -1.01 10.81
CA PHE A 116 -4.95 0.28 10.11
C PHE A 116 -5.16 1.43 11.10
N ARG A 117 -4.45 2.54 10.85
CA ARG A 117 -4.72 3.82 11.46
C ARG A 117 -4.98 4.84 10.37
N LEU A 118 -6.17 5.43 10.39
CA LEU A 118 -6.59 6.46 9.44
C LEU A 118 -6.45 7.84 10.08
N ALA A 119 -5.86 8.78 9.35
CA ALA A 119 -5.86 10.20 9.64
C ALA A 119 -6.29 10.91 8.35
N VAL A 120 -7.58 11.15 8.19
CA VAL A 120 -8.21 11.66 6.97
C VAL A 120 -8.85 13.02 7.22
N ALA A 121 -8.82 13.90 6.22
CA ALA A 121 -9.45 15.21 6.26
C ALA A 121 -10.93 15.13 5.79
N ASP A 122 -11.67 14.21 6.36
CA ASP A 122 -13.10 14.05 6.18
C ASP A 122 -13.79 14.29 7.53
N PHE A 123 -14.51 15.40 7.63
CA PHE A 123 -15.20 15.83 8.85
C PHE A 123 -16.72 15.67 8.74
N GLU A 124 -17.19 15.10 7.64
CA GLU A 124 -18.63 14.87 7.37
C GLU A 124 -19.01 13.41 7.60
N SER A 125 -18.10 12.48 7.30
CA SER A 125 -18.33 11.06 7.49
C SER A 125 -18.16 10.64 8.95
N THR A 126 -18.92 9.62 9.36
CA THR A 126 -18.75 8.99 10.66
C THR A 126 -17.53 8.07 10.66
N ASP A 127 -17.00 7.75 11.84
CA ASP A 127 -15.92 6.79 12.02
C ASP A 127 -16.26 5.42 11.41
N ASP A 128 -17.51 4.96 11.56
CA ASP A 128 -17.98 3.70 10.97
C ASP A 128 -17.97 3.72 9.44
N GLN A 129 -18.31 4.85 8.81
CA GLN A 129 -18.27 4.99 7.36
C GLN A 129 -16.82 4.94 6.86
N LEU A 130 -15.90 5.63 7.53
CA LEU A 130 -14.47 5.62 7.20
C LEU A 130 -13.85 4.24 7.39
N GLN A 131 -14.17 3.56 8.49
CA GLN A 131 -13.72 2.20 8.77
C GLN A 131 -14.26 1.20 7.73
N ASN A 132 -15.54 1.30 7.39
CA ASN A 132 -16.17 0.43 6.39
C ASN A 132 -15.57 0.64 5.00
N PHE A 133 -15.27 1.88 4.62
CA PHE A 133 -14.59 2.18 3.36
C PHE A 133 -13.21 1.51 3.31
N GLN A 134 -12.38 1.71 4.32
CA GLN A 134 -11.06 1.10 4.39
C GLN A 134 -11.13 -0.43 4.43
N HIS A 135 -12.09 -0.98 5.17
CA HIS A 135 -12.32 -2.42 5.23
C HIS A 135 -12.72 -2.99 3.87
N THR A 136 -13.60 -2.30 3.12
CA THR A 136 -14.01 -2.70 1.77
C THR A 136 -12.81 -2.81 0.82
N ILE A 137 -11.89 -1.87 0.88
CA ILE A 137 -10.65 -1.92 0.08
C ILE A 137 -9.81 -3.13 0.50
N PHE A 138 -9.57 -3.31 1.80
CA PHE A 138 -8.68 -4.37 2.27
C PHE A 138 -9.22 -5.79 2.02
N VAL A 139 -10.52 -6.02 2.10
CA VAL A 139 -11.09 -7.34 1.81
C VAL A 139 -10.98 -7.73 0.33
N GLN A 140 -10.73 -6.79 -0.56
CA GLN A 140 -10.41 -7.08 -1.97
C GLN A 140 -8.98 -7.61 -2.12
N ASP A 141 -8.04 -7.15 -1.30
CA ASP A 141 -6.65 -7.64 -1.28
C ASP A 141 -6.53 -9.03 -0.65
N GLN A 142 -7.34 -9.32 0.36
CA GLN A 142 -7.18 -10.52 1.19
C GLN A 142 -7.13 -11.83 0.38
N PRO A 143 -8.03 -12.11 -0.58
CA PRO A 143 -7.96 -13.32 -1.40
C PRO A 143 -6.66 -13.41 -2.22
N VAL A 144 -6.17 -12.28 -2.72
CA VAL A 144 -4.91 -12.21 -3.49
C VAL A 144 -3.73 -12.54 -2.59
N LEU A 145 -3.64 -11.92 -1.42
CA LEU A 145 -2.62 -12.15 -0.41
C LEU A 145 -2.59 -13.63 0.03
N GLU A 146 -3.76 -14.19 0.31
CA GLU A 146 -3.89 -15.57 0.79
C GLU A 146 -3.66 -16.62 -0.31
N SER A 147 -3.68 -16.24 -1.58
CA SER A 147 -3.42 -17.12 -2.72
C SER A 147 -1.94 -17.18 -3.12
N GLN A 148 -1.11 -16.25 -2.66
CA GLN A 148 0.30 -16.16 -3.07
C GLN A 148 1.14 -17.36 -2.58
N LEU A 149 2.03 -17.84 -3.44
CA LEU A 149 2.98 -18.92 -3.16
C LEU A 149 4.40 -18.52 -3.64
N PRO A 150 5.44 -18.68 -2.78
CA PRO A 150 5.36 -19.05 -1.38
C PRO A 150 4.65 -17.97 -0.54
N LYS A 151 4.04 -18.34 0.57
CA LYS A 151 3.40 -17.38 1.51
C LYS A 151 4.42 -16.49 2.19
N ALA A 152 5.61 -17.00 2.48
CA ALA A 152 6.76 -16.20 2.88
C ALA A 152 7.25 -15.35 1.69
N LEU A 153 7.71 -14.12 1.96
CA LEU A 153 8.20 -13.23 0.91
C LEU A 153 9.61 -13.62 0.46
N PRO A 154 9.85 -14.00 -0.82
CA PRO A 154 11.19 -14.25 -1.31
C PRO A 154 12.05 -13.00 -1.33
N LEU A 155 13.25 -13.06 -0.75
CA LEU A 155 14.21 -11.96 -0.78
C LEU A 155 15.19 -12.03 -1.97
N ASP A 156 15.27 -13.17 -2.69
CA ASP A 156 16.00 -13.24 -3.95
C ASP A 156 15.20 -12.55 -5.05
N PRO A 157 15.73 -11.48 -5.69
CA PRO A 157 15.01 -10.75 -6.74
C PRO A 157 14.73 -11.59 -7.99
N ARG A 158 15.33 -12.78 -8.12
CA ARG A 158 15.09 -13.72 -9.24
C ARG A 158 13.97 -14.71 -8.98
N ALA A 159 13.48 -14.78 -7.74
CA ALA A 159 12.43 -15.74 -7.37
C ALA A 159 11.07 -15.37 -7.99
N GLU A 160 10.84 -14.10 -8.24
CA GLU A 160 9.61 -13.56 -8.83
C GLU A 160 9.93 -12.51 -9.89
N MET A 161 9.02 -12.33 -10.85
CA MET A 161 9.19 -11.34 -11.90
C MET A 161 8.77 -9.96 -11.38
N HIS A 162 9.62 -8.96 -11.63
CA HIS A 162 9.35 -7.57 -11.26
C HIS A 162 9.22 -6.69 -12.51
N SER A 163 8.27 -5.80 -12.51
CA SER A 163 8.08 -4.75 -13.50
C SER A 163 8.78 -3.45 -13.09
N ALA A 164 8.75 -2.44 -13.95
CA ALA A 164 9.25 -1.11 -13.60
C ALA A 164 8.39 -0.43 -12.50
N ALA A 165 7.13 -0.85 -12.32
CA ALA A 165 6.25 -0.37 -11.27
C ALA A 165 6.64 -0.89 -9.88
N ASP A 166 7.35 -2.03 -9.79
CA ASP A 166 7.70 -2.71 -8.53
C ASP A 166 8.97 -2.15 -7.85
N ARG A 167 9.31 -0.88 -8.12
CA ARG A 167 10.51 -0.25 -7.53
C ARG A 167 10.49 -0.27 -6.01
N MET A 168 9.33 0.05 -5.41
CA MET A 168 9.19 0.10 -3.95
C MET A 168 9.22 -1.30 -3.35
N SER A 169 8.55 -2.29 -3.97
CA SER A 169 8.63 -3.70 -3.58
C SER A 169 10.08 -4.20 -3.60
N SER A 170 10.80 -3.95 -4.68
CA SER A 170 12.21 -4.31 -4.80
C SER A 170 13.11 -3.62 -3.75
N ALA A 171 12.82 -2.36 -3.42
CA ALA A 171 13.54 -1.65 -2.37
C ALA A 171 13.21 -2.21 -0.98
N TYR A 172 11.96 -2.58 -0.74
CA TYR A 172 11.51 -3.18 0.50
C TYR A 172 12.19 -4.54 0.75
N ARG A 173 12.29 -5.42 -0.25
CA ARG A 173 13.01 -6.69 -0.14
C ARG A 173 14.49 -6.46 0.21
N ARG A 174 15.15 -5.48 -0.43
CA ARG A 174 16.53 -5.10 -0.07
C ARG A 174 16.65 -4.54 1.35
N PHE A 175 15.68 -3.76 1.79
CA PHE A 175 15.61 -3.23 3.15
C PHE A 175 15.49 -4.38 4.17
N LEU A 176 14.56 -5.32 3.99
CA LEU A 176 14.42 -6.48 4.86
C LEU A 176 15.71 -7.31 4.96
N LYS A 177 16.36 -7.54 3.82
CA LYS A 177 17.65 -8.25 3.76
C LYS A 177 18.74 -7.50 4.52
N ALA A 178 18.82 -6.18 4.38
CA ALA A 178 19.79 -5.35 5.09
C ALA A 178 19.55 -5.32 6.60
N GLN A 179 18.31 -5.45 7.04
CA GLN A 179 17.90 -5.57 8.44
C GLN A 179 18.04 -7.00 8.99
N ALA A 180 18.54 -7.95 8.19
CA ALA A 180 18.66 -9.36 8.55
C ALA A 180 17.34 -10.00 9.04
N ILE A 181 16.21 -9.56 8.46
CA ILE A 181 14.90 -10.14 8.76
C ILE A 181 14.84 -11.57 8.21
N THR A 182 14.42 -12.50 9.05
CA THR A 182 14.28 -13.92 8.70
C THR A 182 12.86 -14.44 8.90
N PHE A 183 12.01 -13.71 9.62
CA PHE A 183 10.64 -14.15 9.91
C PHE A 183 9.68 -13.72 8.79
N GLY A 184 8.97 -14.68 8.21
CA GLY A 184 8.01 -14.43 7.12
C GLY A 184 8.64 -14.16 5.75
N VAL A 185 9.95 -14.44 5.59
CA VAL A 185 10.71 -14.31 4.34
C VAL A 185 11.41 -15.62 3.98
N CYS A 186 11.81 -15.79 2.72
CA CYS A 186 12.56 -16.96 2.23
C CYS A 186 13.56 -16.59 1.12
#